data_50e37ff6e7071e31e4f450bb13a6aae9
#
_entry.id   50e37ff6e7071e31e4f450bb13a6aae9
#
_cell.length_a   1.000
_cell.length_b   1.000
_cell.length_c   1.000
_cell.angle_alpha   90.00
_cell.angle_beta   90.00
_cell.angle_gamma   90.00
#
_symmetry.space_group_name_H-M   'P 1'
#
loop_
_entity.id
_entity.type
_entity.pdbx_description
1 polymer ?
#
loop_
_entity_poly.entity_id
_entity_poly.type
_entity_poly.pdbx_seq_one_letter_code
_entity_poly.pdbx_strand_id
1 'polypeptide(L)'
;MIGFYSNIFTTDSNVRHSDDYIVYEEDNNVILKVLAPELLKQDIDIDVNDKFVLIKTNKEDLSNKTFQRILNHKFKLIKPVKKDNVTASLTNGVLTLQMPIQNSSLPKKIDIT
;
A
#
# COMPACT_ATOMS: atom_id res chain seq x y z
N MET A 1 17.02 0.18 -11.17
CA MET A 1 15.70 0.57 -11.62
C MET A 1 15.17 1.75 -10.81
N ILE A 2 14.55 2.65 -11.46
CA ILE A 2 13.99 3.81 -10.79
C ILE A 2 12.58 3.48 -10.34
N GLY A 3 12.28 3.76 -9.08
CA GLY A 3 10.92 3.65 -8.59
C GLY A 3 10.01 4.63 -9.31
N PHE A 4 8.78 4.29 -9.43
CA PHE A 4 7.79 5.17 -10.03
C PHE A 4 6.69 5.48 -9.03
N TYR A 5 6.05 6.62 -9.26
CA TYR A 5 4.96 7.05 -8.41
C TYR A 5 3.64 6.53 -8.94
N SER A 6 2.84 5.99 -8.04
CA SER A 6 1.45 5.68 -8.33
C SER A 6 0.59 6.38 -7.30
N ASN A 7 -0.49 7.00 -7.76
CA ASN A 7 -1.43 7.61 -6.85
C ASN A 7 -2.40 6.57 -6.32
N ILE A 8 -2.58 6.55 -5.01
CA ILE A 8 -3.61 5.74 -4.40
C ILE A 8 -4.84 6.60 -4.28
N PHE A 9 -5.85 6.30 -5.07
CA PHE A 9 -7.11 7.02 -5.05
C PHE A 9 -8.09 6.34 -4.13
N THR A 10 -8.87 7.15 -3.46
CA THR A 10 -9.88 6.68 -2.53
C THR A 10 -11.25 7.18 -2.93
N THR A 11 -11.56 7.14 -4.22
CA THR A 11 -12.88 7.48 -4.69
C THR A 11 -13.75 6.24 -4.77
N ASP A 12 -15.02 6.42 -4.54
CA ASP A 12 -15.95 5.34 -4.22
C ASP A 12 -16.03 4.21 -5.21
N SER A 13 -15.82 4.48 -6.47
CA SER A 13 -16.02 3.45 -7.48
C SER A 13 -14.73 3.05 -8.20
N ASN A 14 -13.60 3.65 -7.81
CA ASN A 14 -12.38 3.45 -8.56
C ASN A 14 -11.49 2.40 -7.92
N VAL A 15 -11.26 1.34 -8.68
CA VAL A 15 -10.23 0.36 -8.40
C VAL A 15 -9.13 0.59 -9.42
N ARG A 16 -7.92 0.80 -8.96
CA ARG A 16 -6.77 0.94 -9.85
C ARG A 16 -6.09 -0.39 -9.99
N HIS A 17 -5.92 -0.79 -11.24
CA HIS A 17 -5.25 -2.03 -11.59
C HIS A 17 -3.99 -1.75 -12.36
N SER A 18 -2.97 -2.52 -12.09
CA SER A 18 -1.83 -2.68 -12.97
C SER A 18 -1.46 -4.16 -12.95
N ASP A 19 -0.43 -4.53 -13.69
CA ASP A 19 0.04 -5.92 -13.68
C ASP A 19 0.65 -6.31 -12.33
N ASP A 20 1.01 -5.33 -11.50
CA ASP A 20 1.75 -5.56 -10.27
C ASP A 20 0.96 -5.26 -9.00
N TYR A 21 -0.13 -4.52 -9.10
CA TYR A 21 -0.88 -4.13 -7.91
C TYR A 21 -2.33 -3.82 -8.21
N ILE A 22 -3.12 -3.84 -7.14
CA ILE A 22 -4.52 -3.40 -7.14
C ILE A 22 -4.66 -2.48 -5.93
N VAL A 23 -5.35 -1.36 -6.10
CA VAL A 23 -5.65 -0.47 -4.99
C VAL A 23 -7.12 -0.05 -5.05
N TYR A 24 -7.77 -0.05 -3.89
CA TYR A 24 -9.17 0.36 -3.78
C TYR A 24 -9.47 0.78 -2.35
N GLU A 25 -10.64 1.39 -2.16
CA GLU A 25 -11.11 1.79 -0.85
C GLU A 25 -12.29 0.92 -0.44
N GLU A 26 -12.27 0.44 0.80
CA GLU A 26 -13.35 -0.38 1.35
C GLU A 26 -13.47 -0.13 2.85
N ASP A 27 -14.67 0.12 3.33
CA ASP A 27 -14.96 0.33 4.75
C ASP A 27 -14.03 1.35 5.43
N ASN A 28 -13.80 2.47 4.76
CA ASN A 28 -12.93 3.54 5.23
C ASN A 28 -11.46 3.11 5.37
N ASN A 29 -11.06 2.13 4.59
CA ASN A 29 -9.67 1.69 4.50
C ASN A 29 -9.19 1.79 3.06
N VAL A 30 -7.93 2.12 2.90
CA VAL A 30 -7.26 1.95 1.62
C VAL A 30 -6.66 0.56 1.62
N ILE A 31 -7.03 -0.24 0.62
CA ILE A 31 -6.52 -1.59 0.46
C ILE A 31 -5.57 -1.59 -0.72
N LEU A 32 -4.34 -1.99 -0.47
CA LEU A 32 -3.32 -2.11 -1.50
C LEU A 32 -2.83 -3.56 -1.54
N LYS A 33 -2.93 -4.18 -2.69
CA LYS A 33 -2.43 -5.54 -2.92
C LYS A 33 -1.32 -5.50 -3.95
N VAL A 34 -0.18 -6.07 -3.62
CA VAL A 34 1.00 -6.06 -4.48
C VAL A 34 1.45 -7.51 -4.71
N LEU A 35 1.76 -7.84 -5.95
CA LEU A 35 2.30 -9.14 -6.27
C LEU A 35 3.71 -9.28 -5.70
N ALA A 36 3.92 -10.33 -4.93
CA ALA A 36 5.18 -10.60 -4.27
C ALA A 36 5.51 -12.10 -4.32
N PRO A 37 5.58 -12.70 -5.52
CA PRO A 37 5.76 -14.15 -5.64
C PRO A 37 7.07 -14.60 -5.01
N GLU A 38 6.98 -15.67 -4.24
CA GLU A 38 8.12 -16.32 -3.59
C GLU A 38 8.90 -15.45 -2.60
N LEU A 39 8.37 -14.28 -2.25
CA LEU A 39 8.96 -13.47 -1.20
C LEU A 39 8.39 -13.87 0.16
N LEU A 40 9.22 -13.78 1.17
CA LEU A 40 8.85 -13.99 2.56
C LEU A 40 8.67 -12.65 3.25
N LYS A 41 8.00 -12.64 4.38
CA LYS A 41 7.77 -11.41 5.13
C LYS A 41 9.06 -10.67 5.45
N GLN A 42 10.11 -11.40 5.78
CA GLN A 42 11.40 -10.81 6.11
C GLN A 42 12.13 -10.21 4.92
N ASP A 43 11.67 -10.49 3.71
CA ASP A 43 12.30 -9.98 2.49
C ASP A 43 11.75 -8.63 2.06
N ILE A 44 10.72 -8.14 2.74
CA ILE A 44 9.97 -6.97 2.31
C ILE A 44 10.02 -5.91 3.41
N ASP A 45 10.39 -4.70 3.03
CA ASP A 45 10.32 -3.52 3.89
C ASP A 45 9.16 -2.64 3.44
N ILE A 46 8.37 -2.21 4.40
CA ILE A 46 7.23 -1.34 4.15
C ILE A 46 7.36 -0.11 5.05
N ASP A 47 7.35 1.05 4.44
CA ASP A 47 7.34 2.32 5.17
C ASP A 47 6.08 3.09 4.78
N VAL A 48 5.35 3.56 5.78
CA VAL A 48 4.16 4.38 5.58
C VAL A 48 4.34 5.70 6.31
N ASN A 49 4.17 6.78 5.58
CA ASN A 49 4.11 8.10 6.20
C ASN A 49 2.85 8.82 5.73
N ASP A 50 2.72 10.09 6.07
CA ASP A 50 1.50 10.83 5.79
C ASP A 50 1.22 11.01 4.29
N LYS A 51 2.25 10.85 3.46
CA LYS A 51 2.16 11.16 2.04
C LYS A 51 2.44 9.97 1.14
N PHE A 52 3.22 9.01 1.61
CA PHE A 52 3.70 7.93 0.76
C PHE A 52 3.64 6.58 1.45
N VAL A 53 3.50 5.55 0.65
CA VAL A 53 3.73 4.17 1.03
C VAL A 53 4.90 3.68 0.19
N LEU A 54 5.94 3.18 0.85
CA LEU A 54 7.11 2.62 0.19
C LEU A 54 7.15 1.12 0.44
N ILE A 55 7.26 0.35 -0.60
CA ILE A 55 7.36 -1.11 -0.53
C ILE A 55 8.55 -1.53 -1.34
N LYS A 56 9.51 -2.19 -0.70
CA LYS A 56 10.70 -2.65 -1.41
C LYS A 56 11.23 -3.95 -0.83
N THR A 57 11.91 -4.71 -1.67
CA THR A 57 12.66 -5.87 -1.20
C THR A 57 13.96 -5.40 -0.57
N ASN A 58 14.33 -6.06 0.53
CA ASN A 58 15.57 -5.76 1.23
C ASN A 58 16.71 -6.71 0.85
N LYS A 59 16.44 -7.70 0.03
CA LYS A 59 17.46 -8.62 -0.46
C LYS A 59 18.25 -8.00 -1.58
N GLU A 60 19.57 -7.98 -1.42
CA GLU A 60 20.46 -7.48 -2.46
C GLU A 60 20.75 -8.53 -3.53
N ASP A 61 20.71 -9.79 -3.14
CA ASP A 61 21.06 -10.89 -4.02
C ASP A 61 19.90 -11.86 -4.14
N LEU A 62 18.98 -11.54 -5.03
CA LEU A 62 17.91 -12.45 -5.37
C LEU A 62 18.44 -13.49 -6.35
N SER A 63 18.28 -14.76 -6.00
CA SER A 63 18.72 -15.84 -6.85
C SER A 63 17.95 -15.86 -8.16
N ASN A 64 18.66 -15.93 -9.27
CA ASN A 64 18.03 -16.05 -10.58
C ASN A 64 17.33 -17.41 -10.77
N LYS A 65 17.40 -18.27 -9.77
CA LYS A 65 16.79 -19.59 -9.83
C LYS A 65 15.34 -19.59 -9.33
N THR A 66 14.83 -18.45 -8.88
CA THR A 66 13.48 -18.35 -8.36
C THR A 66 12.72 -17.28 -9.12
N PHE A 67 11.41 -17.29 -8.98
CA PHE A 67 10.55 -16.27 -9.57
C PHE A 67 10.32 -15.08 -8.62
N GLN A 68 11.22 -14.90 -7.69
CA GLN A 68 11.13 -13.77 -6.77
C GLN A 68 11.15 -12.45 -7.53
N ARG A 69 10.29 -11.56 -7.11
CA ARG A 69 10.17 -10.25 -7.72
C ARG A 69 10.91 -9.22 -6.87
N ILE A 70 11.65 -8.35 -7.53
CA ILE A 70 12.23 -7.20 -6.84
C ILE A 70 11.16 -6.14 -6.76
N LEU A 71 10.76 -5.82 -5.54
CA LEU A 71 9.77 -4.78 -5.30
C LEU A 71 10.47 -3.45 -5.10
N ASN A 72 9.94 -2.42 -5.75
CA ASN A 72 10.40 -1.05 -5.57
C ASN A 72 9.25 -0.13 -5.94
N HIS A 73 8.29 -0.01 -5.03
CA HIS A 73 7.08 0.76 -5.27
C HIS A 73 7.01 1.95 -4.32
N LYS A 74 6.62 3.06 -4.86
CA LYS A 74 6.31 4.25 -4.08
C LYS A 74 4.93 4.75 -4.49
N PHE A 75 3.99 4.70 -3.58
CA PHE A 75 2.62 5.14 -3.84
C PHE A 75 2.36 6.44 -3.09
N LYS A 76 1.83 7.41 -3.80
CA LYS A 76 1.43 8.66 -3.18
C LYS A 76 0.01 8.53 -2.63
N LEU A 77 -0.16 8.85 -1.35
CA LEU A 77 -1.46 8.83 -0.72
C LEU A 77 -2.20 10.13 -1.02
N ILE A 78 -3.43 10.00 -1.48
CA ILE A 78 -4.31 11.16 -1.71
C ILE A 78 -4.94 11.60 -0.39
N LYS A 79 -5.31 10.63 0.44
CA LYS A 79 -5.87 10.88 1.77
C LYS A 79 -4.92 10.37 2.83
N PRO A 80 -4.75 11.07 3.95
CA PRO A 80 -3.91 10.59 5.01
C PRO A 80 -4.50 9.34 5.66
N VAL A 81 -3.61 8.47 6.11
CA VAL A 81 -3.99 7.23 6.78
C VAL A 81 -3.48 7.24 8.22
N LYS A 82 -4.09 6.40 9.05
CA LYS A 82 -3.64 6.21 10.43
C LYS A 82 -2.46 5.27 10.43
N LYS A 83 -1.26 5.81 10.43
CA LYS A 83 -0.01 5.03 10.30
C LYS A 83 0.10 3.92 11.33
N ASP A 84 -0.32 4.19 12.55
CA ASP A 84 -0.18 3.24 13.64
C ASP A 84 -1.14 2.06 13.55
N ASN A 85 -2.12 2.16 12.66
CA ASN A 85 -3.15 1.15 12.50
C ASN A 85 -3.05 0.42 11.16
N VAL A 86 -2.00 0.65 10.42
CA VAL A 86 -1.76 -0.06 9.16
C VAL A 86 -1.39 -1.49 9.45
N THR A 87 -2.03 -2.42 8.75
CA THR A 87 -1.71 -3.83 8.85
C THR A 87 -1.25 -4.36 7.51
N ALA A 88 -0.42 -5.37 7.54
CA ALA A 88 0.08 -6.01 6.34
C ALA A 88 0.05 -7.52 6.50
N SER A 89 -0.25 -8.21 5.43
CA SER A 89 -0.21 -9.66 5.38
C SER A 89 0.35 -10.12 4.05
N LEU A 90 0.96 -11.29 4.05
CA LEU A 90 1.50 -11.90 2.84
C LEU A 90 0.93 -13.32 2.74
N THR A 91 0.13 -13.54 1.71
CA THR A 91 -0.57 -14.81 1.52
C THR A 91 -0.56 -15.14 0.03
N ASN A 92 -0.13 -16.35 -0.29
CA ASN A 92 -0.13 -16.85 -1.66
C ASN A 92 0.54 -15.91 -2.67
N GLY A 93 1.65 -15.31 -2.25
CA GLY A 93 2.40 -14.41 -3.12
C GLY A 93 1.75 -13.05 -3.32
N VAL A 94 0.78 -12.68 -2.48
CA VAL A 94 0.15 -11.37 -2.52
C VAL A 94 0.36 -10.66 -1.19
N LEU A 95 1.00 -9.51 -1.24
CA LEU A 95 1.15 -8.63 -0.10
C LEU A 95 -0.07 -7.72 -0.04
N THR A 96 -0.78 -7.74 1.09
CA THR A 96 -1.97 -6.91 1.28
C THR A 96 -1.72 -5.93 2.42
N LEU A 97 -1.88 -4.65 2.13
CA LEU A 97 -1.86 -3.59 3.14
C LEU A 97 -3.28 -3.08 3.33
N GLN A 98 -3.67 -2.96 4.59
CA GLN A 98 -4.94 -2.33 4.95
C GLN A 98 -4.60 -1.08 5.76
N MET A 99 -4.99 0.07 5.24
CA MET A 99 -4.61 1.37 5.78
C MET A 99 -5.88 2.16 6.13
N PRO A 100 -6.23 2.24 7.41
CA PRO A 100 -7.41 3.03 7.80
C PRO A 100 -7.23 4.51 7.46
N ILE A 101 -8.24 5.10 6.86
CA ILE A 101 -8.21 6.50 6.47
C ILE A 101 -8.39 7.36 7.72
N GLN A 102 -7.56 8.38 7.84
CA GLN A 102 -7.64 9.31 8.93
C GLN A 102 -8.77 10.31 8.68
N ASN A 103 -9.75 10.33 9.58
CA ASN A 103 -10.94 11.14 9.41
C ASN A 103 -10.83 12.54 10.01
N SER A 104 -9.67 12.90 10.53
CA SER A 104 -9.47 14.20 11.15
C SER A 104 -9.64 15.37 10.19
N SER A 105 -9.54 15.08 8.88
CA SER A 105 -9.76 16.09 7.84
C SER A 105 -11.21 16.27 7.45
N LEU A 106 -12.11 15.44 7.96
CA LEU A 106 -13.53 15.58 7.66
C LEU A 106 -14.07 16.84 8.33
N PRO A 107 -14.99 17.55 7.65
CA PRO A 107 -15.61 18.72 8.26
C PRO A 107 -16.28 18.33 9.57
N LYS A 108 -15.94 19.06 10.60
CA LYS A 108 -16.59 18.85 11.89
C LYS A 108 -17.94 19.52 11.88
N LYS A 109 -18.96 18.77 12.24
CA LYS A 109 -20.31 19.32 12.33
C LYS A 109 -20.40 20.15 13.60
N ILE A 110 -20.80 21.38 13.45
CA ILE A 110 -20.93 22.30 14.58
C ILE A 110 -22.41 22.53 14.85
N ASP A 111 -22.82 22.27 16.08
CA ASP A 111 -24.18 22.52 16.51
C ASP A 111 -24.37 24.01 16.82
N ILE A 112 -25.47 24.55 16.36
CA ILE A 112 -25.84 25.92 16.66
C ILE A 112 -26.67 25.88 17.92
N THR A 113 -26.24 26.63 18.89
CA THR A 113 -26.96 26.76 20.16
C THR A 113 -27.76 28.05 20.23
#